data_ea088268b05e9070124d4d36153a72d2
#
_entry.id   ea088268b05e9070124d4d36153a72d2
#
_cell.length_a   1.000
_cell.length_b   1.000
_cell.length_c   1.000
_cell.angle_alpha   90.00
_cell.angle_beta   90.00
_cell.angle_gamma   90.00
#
_symmetry.space_group_name_H-M   'P 1'
#
loop_
_entity.id
_entity.type
_entity.pdbx_description
1 polymer ?
#
loop_
_entity_poly.entity_id
_entity_poly.type
_entity_poly.pdbx_seq_one_letter_code
_entity_poly.pdbx_strand_id
1 'polypeptide(L)'
;SACRVDYLRLEVSGDVTDRIYYKWLQHLNRSNTPGQLDNMPSSIDCLGVGFRITPTVSTFIGKQYADFGGFEYDANPAEVYEYSDLGNEITCFLVGANLCWWLTPTQEIRFQIVDGHSGKADDTYGPLPEKVKAAKAPLGYTLNWNGNFLNEHLLTRCSFSLFHEGEKQNVYFLALAAAWVQERFNLYFDVMYSAED
;
A
#
# COMPACT_ATOMS: atom_id res chain seq x y z
N SER A 1 17.21 3.69 -31.17
CA SER A 1 16.89 3.26 -29.80
C SER A 1 17.76 4.07 -28.85
N ALA A 2 17.15 4.85 -27.98
CA ALA A 2 17.85 5.56 -26.91
C ALA A 2 17.84 4.72 -25.65
N CYS A 3 18.98 4.61 -24.97
CA CYS A 3 19.02 4.07 -23.62
C CYS A 3 18.31 5.06 -22.68
N ARG A 4 17.35 4.58 -21.92
CA ARG A 4 16.57 5.38 -20.97
C ARG A 4 16.53 4.65 -19.64
N VAL A 5 16.64 5.38 -18.54
CA VAL A 5 16.39 4.86 -17.20
C VAL A 5 14.91 5.11 -16.90
N ASP A 6 14.11 4.07 -17.00
CA ASP A 6 12.66 4.18 -16.77
C ASP A 6 12.29 4.16 -15.30
N TYR A 7 13.16 3.59 -14.47
CA TYR A 7 12.88 3.42 -13.07
C TYR A 7 14.15 3.59 -12.22
N LEU A 8 14.17 4.60 -11.35
CA LEU A 8 15.25 4.83 -10.40
C LEU A 8 14.65 5.16 -9.04
N ARG A 9 14.87 4.29 -8.06
CA ARG A 9 14.36 4.41 -6.72
C ARG A 9 15.49 4.32 -5.71
N LEU A 10 15.46 5.18 -4.70
CA LEU A 10 16.34 5.15 -3.54
C LEU A 10 15.56 4.60 -2.35
N GLU A 11 16.06 3.58 -1.70
CA GLU A 11 15.56 3.09 -0.43
C GLU A 11 16.63 3.26 0.65
N VAL A 12 16.23 3.87 1.77
CA VAL A 12 17.05 3.99 2.98
C VAL A 12 16.21 3.53 4.16
N SER A 13 16.68 2.51 4.86
CA SER A 13 16.00 1.99 6.04
C SER A 13 17.01 1.57 7.10
N GLY A 14 16.61 1.56 8.35
CA GLY A 14 17.48 1.15 9.44
C GLY A 14 16.84 1.31 10.81
N ASP A 15 17.56 0.82 11.79
CA ASP A 15 17.19 0.93 13.19
C ASP A 15 17.87 2.15 13.83
N VAL A 16 17.08 2.97 14.51
CA VAL A 16 17.59 4.07 15.37
C VAL A 16 17.91 3.51 16.76
N THR A 17 17.07 2.59 17.22
CA THR A 17 17.24 1.82 18.46
C THR A 17 16.65 0.43 18.23
N ASP A 18 16.79 -0.49 19.21
CA ASP A 18 16.16 -1.82 19.16
C ASP A 18 14.61 -1.75 18.98
N ARG A 19 14.01 -0.60 19.34
CA ARG A 19 12.56 -0.41 19.30
C ARG A 19 12.09 0.55 18.21
N ILE A 20 12.97 1.35 17.64
CA ILE A 20 12.60 2.40 16.68
C ILE A 20 13.35 2.15 15.38
N TYR A 21 12.61 2.08 14.30
CA TYR A 21 13.16 1.96 12.94
C TYR A 21 12.54 3.00 12.01
N TYR A 22 13.18 3.24 10.88
CA TYR A 22 12.69 4.15 9.86
C TYR A 22 12.77 3.52 8.48
N LYS A 23 11.94 4.03 7.58
CA LYS A 23 11.98 3.69 6.16
C LYS A 23 11.74 4.96 5.33
N TRP A 24 12.59 5.11 4.30
CA TRP A 24 12.43 6.14 3.26
C TRP A 24 12.60 5.47 1.91
N LEU A 25 11.61 5.64 1.04
CA LEU A 25 11.60 5.12 -0.32
C LEU A 25 11.15 6.24 -1.26
N GLN A 26 12.00 6.58 -2.22
CA GLN A 26 11.78 7.72 -3.10
C GLN A 26 12.12 7.40 -4.55
N HIS A 27 11.27 7.81 -5.47
CA HIS A 27 11.55 7.87 -6.90
C HIS A 27 12.44 9.07 -7.22
N LEU A 28 13.60 8.85 -7.83
CA LEU A 28 14.53 9.90 -8.21
C LEU A 28 14.32 10.40 -9.65
N ASN A 29 13.64 9.64 -10.48
CA ASN A 29 13.40 9.95 -11.89
C ASN A 29 11.94 10.29 -12.22
N ARG A 30 11.11 10.59 -11.24
CA ARG A 30 9.78 11.16 -11.48
C ARG A 30 9.93 12.58 -12.03
N SER A 31 9.28 12.84 -13.17
CA SER A 31 9.26 14.16 -13.76
C SER A 31 8.46 15.12 -12.87
N ASN A 32 9.02 16.31 -12.66
CA ASN A 32 8.32 17.38 -11.98
C ASN A 32 7.20 17.92 -12.86
N THR A 33 6.02 18.13 -12.32
CA THR A 33 4.94 18.83 -13.00
C THR A 33 5.30 20.31 -13.07
N PRO A 34 5.35 20.92 -14.26
CA PRO A 34 5.62 22.34 -14.36
C PRO A 34 4.62 23.18 -13.54
N GLY A 35 5.12 24.15 -12.79
CA GLY A 35 4.28 25.06 -11.99
C GLY A 35 3.99 24.62 -10.56
N GLN A 36 4.41 23.43 -10.14
CA GLN A 36 4.38 23.05 -8.73
C GLN A 36 5.67 23.45 -8.02
N LEU A 37 5.53 24.12 -6.87
CA LEU A 37 6.67 24.55 -6.06
C LEU A 37 7.33 23.39 -5.30
N ASP A 38 6.57 22.34 -5.01
CA ASP A 38 7.04 21.17 -4.26
C ASP A 38 6.48 19.87 -4.85
N ASN A 39 7.36 19.07 -5.45
CA ASN A 39 7.03 17.75 -6.00
C ASN A 39 7.52 16.60 -5.10
N MET A 40 8.20 16.89 -4.02
CA MET A 40 8.73 15.88 -3.11
C MET A 40 7.65 14.91 -2.59
N PRO A 41 6.44 15.38 -2.19
CA PRO A 41 5.40 14.48 -1.74
C PRO A 41 4.99 13.42 -2.76
N SER A 42 4.99 13.76 -4.06
CA SER A 42 4.61 12.82 -5.12
C SER A 42 5.73 11.85 -5.49
N SER A 43 6.99 12.18 -5.21
CA SER A 43 8.14 11.31 -5.46
C SER A 43 8.46 10.38 -4.29
N ILE A 44 7.97 10.68 -3.10
CA ILE A 44 8.14 9.85 -1.91
C ILE A 44 7.07 8.77 -1.90
N ASP A 45 7.46 7.51 -2.01
CA ASP A 45 6.55 6.37 -1.91
C ASP A 45 6.33 5.95 -0.46
N CYS A 46 7.40 5.92 0.33
CA CYS A 46 7.33 5.60 1.75
C CYS A 46 8.23 6.53 2.55
N LEU A 47 7.71 7.09 3.64
CA LEU A 47 8.50 7.85 4.60
C LEU A 47 7.82 7.80 5.96
N GLY A 48 8.46 7.19 6.93
CA GLY A 48 7.89 7.09 8.26
C GLY A 48 8.81 6.43 9.28
N VAL A 49 8.25 6.30 10.47
CA VAL A 49 8.91 5.73 11.63
C VAL A 49 8.07 4.58 12.18
N GLY A 50 8.74 3.49 12.48
CA GLY A 50 8.13 2.31 13.08
C GLY A 50 8.58 2.11 14.53
N PHE A 51 7.70 1.50 15.30
CA PHE A 51 7.93 1.18 16.72
C PHE A 51 7.62 -0.30 16.98
N ARG A 52 8.59 -1.02 17.52
CA ARG A 52 8.41 -2.38 18.06
C ARG A 52 7.91 -2.26 19.49
N ILE A 53 6.58 -2.37 19.68
CA ILE A 53 5.90 -2.21 20.98
C ILE A 53 6.20 -3.41 21.88
N THR A 54 6.09 -4.60 21.28
CA THR A 54 6.46 -5.89 21.90
C THR A 54 7.21 -6.74 20.87
N PRO A 55 7.75 -7.92 21.20
CA PRO A 55 8.32 -8.83 20.21
C PRO A 55 7.34 -9.28 19.11
N THR A 56 6.04 -9.20 19.36
CA THR A 56 4.99 -9.65 18.44
C THR A 56 4.10 -8.52 17.91
N VAL A 57 4.27 -7.28 18.39
CA VAL A 57 3.46 -6.14 17.98
C VAL A 57 4.33 -4.98 17.55
N SER A 58 4.09 -4.47 16.38
CA SER A 58 4.72 -3.26 15.86
C SER A 58 3.71 -2.32 15.22
N THR A 59 4.10 -1.08 15.07
CA THR A 59 3.35 -0.04 14.35
C THR A 59 4.29 0.76 13.46
N PHE A 60 3.75 1.29 12.37
CA PHE A 60 4.45 2.22 11.49
C PHE A 60 3.55 3.42 11.23
N ILE A 61 4.12 4.62 11.31
CA ILE A 61 3.42 5.89 11.13
C ILE A 61 4.14 6.70 10.07
N GLY A 62 3.39 7.16 9.07
CA GLY A 62 3.90 7.93 7.95
C GLY A 62 3.27 7.54 6.63
N LYS A 63 3.88 7.97 5.52
CA LYS A 63 3.49 7.51 4.19
C LYS A 63 4.00 6.08 3.98
N GLN A 64 3.11 5.18 3.60
CA GLN A 64 3.38 3.75 3.57
C GLN A 64 2.55 3.05 2.49
N TYR A 65 2.87 1.80 2.22
CA TYR A 65 2.03 0.95 1.39
C TYR A 65 0.67 0.75 2.06
N ALA A 66 -0.37 0.79 1.25
CA ALA A 66 -1.69 0.35 1.69
C ALA A 66 -1.69 -1.17 1.86
N ASP A 67 -2.20 -1.63 3.00
CA ASP A 67 -2.23 -3.06 3.36
C ASP A 67 -3.41 -3.82 2.71
N PHE A 68 -3.94 -3.32 1.60
CA PHE A 68 -4.97 -4.00 0.81
C PHE A 68 -4.36 -4.78 -0.37
N GLY A 69 -5.16 -5.62 -1.00
CA GLY A 69 -4.76 -6.36 -2.20
C GLY A 69 -4.06 -7.67 -1.92
N GLY A 70 -3.55 -8.27 -2.96
CA GLY A 70 -2.87 -9.54 -2.98
C GLY A 70 -1.35 -9.41 -3.12
N PHE A 71 -0.72 -10.43 -3.68
CA PHE A 71 0.74 -10.48 -3.87
C PHE A 71 1.24 -9.61 -5.01
N GLU A 72 0.35 -9.16 -5.91
CA GLU A 72 0.70 -8.26 -7.01
C GLU A 72 1.45 -7.00 -6.51
N TYR A 73 1.00 -6.45 -5.37
CA TYR A 73 1.58 -5.24 -4.80
C TYR A 73 2.93 -5.44 -4.10
N ASP A 74 3.30 -6.69 -3.82
CA ASP A 74 4.60 -7.04 -3.25
C ASP A 74 5.66 -7.30 -4.32
N ALA A 75 5.23 -7.50 -5.57
CA ALA A 75 6.14 -7.80 -6.66
C ALA A 75 7.09 -6.63 -6.93
N ASN A 76 8.35 -6.95 -7.21
CA ASN A 76 9.31 -5.94 -7.65
C ASN A 76 8.86 -5.36 -9.01
N PRO A 77 8.63 -4.06 -9.12
CA PRO A 77 8.16 -3.45 -10.38
C PRO A 77 9.04 -3.74 -11.59
N ALA A 78 10.32 -4.05 -11.39
CA ALA A 78 11.23 -4.43 -12.46
C ALA A 78 10.96 -5.84 -13.03
N GLU A 79 10.21 -6.67 -12.31
CA GLU A 79 9.85 -8.05 -12.67
C GLU A 79 8.42 -8.18 -13.17
N VAL A 80 7.61 -7.12 -13.03
CA VAL A 80 6.22 -7.08 -13.46
C VAL A 80 6.14 -6.53 -14.88
N TYR A 81 5.63 -7.34 -15.80
CA TYR A 81 5.43 -6.91 -17.19
C TYR A 81 4.26 -5.92 -17.28
N GLU A 82 3.16 -6.20 -16.59
CA GLU A 82 1.95 -5.38 -16.55
C GLU A 82 1.20 -5.66 -15.25
N TYR A 83 0.75 -4.60 -14.59
CA TYR A 83 -0.13 -4.71 -13.43
C TYR A 83 -1.58 -4.91 -13.87
N SER A 84 -2.42 -5.43 -12.99
CA SER A 84 -3.87 -5.48 -13.23
C SER A 84 -4.45 -4.08 -13.42
N ASP A 85 -5.61 -3.98 -14.07
CA ASP A 85 -6.31 -2.68 -14.23
C ASP A 85 -6.51 -2.01 -12.87
N LEU A 86 -6.88 -2.78 -11.85
CA LEU A 86 -7.05 -2.27 -10.50
C LEU A 86 -5.73 -1.79 -9.89
N GLY A 87 -4.64 -2.53 -10.08
CA GLY A 87 -3.30 -2.16 -9.61
C GLY A 87 -2.77 -0.87 -10.22
N ASN A 88 -3.19 -0.56 -11.45
CA ASN A 88 -2.82 0.67 -12.14
C ASN A 88 -3.64 1.89 -11.69
N GLU A 89 -4.90 1.68 -11.27
CA GLU A 89 -5.83 2.77 -10.93
C GLU A 89 -5.81 3.13 -9.43
N ILE A 90 -5.46 2.18 -8.55
CA ILE A 90 -5.47 2.43 -7.11
C ILE A 90 -4.17 3.05 -6.62
N THR A 91 -4.29 4.11 -5.81
CA THR A 91 -3.16 4.70 -5.10
C THR A 91 -2.72 3.77 -3.96
N CYS A 92 -1.49 3.25 -4.06
CA CYS A 92 -0.96 2.28 -3.09
C CYS A 92 -0.06 2.89 -2.00
N PHE A 93 0.26 4.19 -2.06
CA PHE A 93 1.12 4.87 -1.09
C PHE A 93 0.35 5.97 -0.38
N LEU A 94 -0.10 5.69 0.83
CA LEU A 94 -0.98 6.56 1.60
C LEU A 94 -0.38 6.94 2.94
N VAL A 95 -0.74 8.11 3.44
CA VAL A 95 -0.31 8.60 4.76
C VAL A 95 -1.23 8.02 5.83
N GLY A 96 -0.64 7.44 6.87
CA GLY A 96 -1.45 6.85 7.94
C GLY A 96 -0.61 6.11 8.97
N ALA A 97 -1.26 5.19 9.65
CA ALA A 97 -0.66 4.32 10.64
C ALA A 97 -1.15 2.88 10.47
N ASN A 98 -0.29 1.92 10.72
CA ASN A 98 -0.68 0.53 10.82
C ASN A 98 -0.28 -0.07 12.17
N LEU A 99 -0.92 -1.16 12.52
CA LEU A 99 -0.59 -2.04 13.62
C LEU A 99 -0.43 -3.45 13.06
N CYS A 100 0.74 -4.04 13.23
CA CYS A 100 1.05 -5.40 12.86
C CYS A 100 1.12 -6.26 14.12
N TRP A 101 0.38 -7.36 14.14
CA TRP A 101 0.36 -8.30 15.25
C TRP A 101 0.60 -9.73 14.78
N TRP A 102 1.75 -10.27 15.14
CA TRP A 102 2.10 -11.67 14.92
C TRP A 102 1.45 -12.54 15.99
N LEU A 103 0.33 -13.17 15.65
CA LEU A 103 -0.38 -14.11 16.53
C LEU A 103 0.45 -15.36 16.80
N THR A 104 1.15 -15.82 15.79
CA THR A 104 2.11 -16.90 15.80
C THR A 104 3.28 -16.55 14.86
N PRO A 105 4.37 -17.29 14.84
CA PRO A 105 5.46 -17.06 13.87
C PRO A 105 5.02 -17.11 12.39
N THR A 106 3.86 -17.70 12.11
CA THR A 106 3.34 -17.92 10.75
C THR A 106 2.05 -17.19 10.45
N GLN A 107 1.50 -16.44 11.41
CA GLN A 107 0.20 -15.75 11.26
C GLN A 107 0.30 -14.31 11.70
N GLU A 108 0.03 -13.39 10.81
CA GLU A 108 0.05 -11.96 11.05
C GLU A 108 -1.33 -11.35 10.77
N ILE A 109 -1.77 -10.47 11.64
CA ILE A 109 -2.91 -9.57 11.41
C ILE A 109 -2.38 -8.15 11.35
N ARG A 110 -2.81 -7.40 10.34
CA ARG A 110 -2.55 -5.97 10.23
C ARG A 110 -3.85 -5.20 10.26
N PHE A 111 -3.84 -4.11 11.00
CA PHE A 111 -4.88 -3.11 10.95
C PHE A 111 -4.25 -1.79 10.52
N GLN A 112 -4.81 -1.16 9.50
CA GLN A 112 -4.29 0.10 8.95
C GLN A 112 -5.39 1.14 8.89
N ILE A 113 -5.02 2.39 9.21
CA ILE A 113 -5.83 3.59 8.98
C ILE A 113 -5.00 4.53 8.15
N VAL A 114 -5.54 4.99 7.03
CA VAL A 114 -4.86 5.88 6.09
C VAL A 114 -5.76 7.03 5.66
N ASP A 115 -5.16 8.11 5.20
CA ASP A 115 -5.85 9.13 4.40
C ASP A 115 -6.12 8.52 3.01
N GLY A 116 -7.38 8.45 2.60
CA GLY A 116 -7.78 7.80 1.35
C GLY A 116 -7.20 8.46 0.10
N HIS A 117 -6.88 9.73 0.18
CA HIS A 117 -6.20 10.46 -0.89
C HIS A 117 -5.29 11.56 -0.36
N SER A 118 -4.19 11.81 -1.08
CA SER A 118 -3.27 12.90 -0.77
C SER A 118 -3.77 14.21 -1.39
N GLY A 119 -4.41 15.08 -0.61
CA GLY A 119 -4.87 16.38 -1.07
C GLY A 119 -6.40 16.49 -1.17
N LYS A 120 -6.90 17.23 -2.14
CA LYS A 120 -8.34 17.38 -2.36
C LYS A 120 -8.86 16.25 -3.25
N ALA A 121 -10.12 15.87 -3.06
CA ALA A 121 -10.77 14.87 -3.90
C ALA A 121 -10.72 15.24 -5.40
N ASP A 122 -10.88 16.51 -5.74
CA ASP A 122 -10.80 17.01 -7.12
C ASP A 122 -9.40 16.81 -7.73
N ASP A 123 -8.34 16.81 -6.92
CA ASP A 123 -6.97 16.60 -7.38
C ASP A 123 -6.71 15.10 -7.68
N THR A 124 -7.47 14.21 -7.03
CA THR A 124 -7.34 12.75 -7.19
C THR A 124 -8.27 12.23 -8.27
N TYR A 125 -9.53 12.65 -8.26
CA TYR A 125 -10.60 12.09 -9.12
C TYR A 125 -11.03 13.03 -10.24
N GLY A 126 -10.45 14.24 -10.33
CA GLY A 126 -10.93 15.29 -11.21
C GLY A 126 -12.20 15.95 -10.67
N PRO A 127 -12.86 16.82 -11.46
CA PRO A 127 -14.05 17.54 -11.03
C PRO A 127 -15.15 16.56 -10.62
N LEU A 128 -15.56 16.61 -9.35
CA LEU A 128 -16.62 15.75 -8.83
C LEU A 128 -17.97 16.09 -9.48
N PRO A 129 -18.84 15.11 -9.75
CA PRO A 129 -20.21 15.36 -10.20
C PRO A 129 -20.96 16.25 -9.20
N GLU A 130 -21.87 17.12 -9.67
CA GLU A 130 -22.59 18.12 -8.85
C GLU A 130 -23.30 17.52 -7.60
N LYS A 131 -23.63 16.23 -7.64
CA LYS A 131 -24.32 15.52 -6.55
C LYS A 131 -23.39 14.88 -5.54
N VAL A 132 -22.10 14.79 -5.86
CA VAL A 132 -21.10 14.14 -5.01
C VAL A 132 -20.34 15.19 -4.22
N LYS A 133 -20.34 15.06 -2.92
CA LYS A 133 -19.57 15.91 -2.02
C LYS A 133 -18.42 15.11 -1.47
N ALA A 134 -17.24 15.66 -1.53
CA ALA A 134 -16.04 15.07 -0.92
C ALA A 134 -16.25 14.82 0.58
N ALA A 135 -15.73 13.73 1.06
CA ALA A 135 -15.70 13.46 2.50
C ALA A 135 -14.87 14.52 3.22
N LYS A 136 -15.32 14.94 4.40
CA LYS A 136 -14.54 15.86 5.26
C LYS A 136 -13.28 15.21 5.83
N ALA A 137 -13.32 13.91 6.00
CA ALA A 137 -12.21 13.06 6.45
C ALA A 137 -12.23 11.78 5.63
N PRO A 138 -11.55 11.74 4.49
CA PRO A 138 -11.50 10.58 3.60
C PRO A 138 -10.57 9.53 4.17
N LEU A 139 -11.04 8.80 5.19
CA LEU A 139 -10.24 7.77 5.84
C LEU A 139 -10.49 6.40 5.21
N GLY A 140 -9.40 5.69 4.98
CA GLY A 140 -9.40 4.28 4.62
C GLY A 140 -9.03 3.41 5.83
N TYR A 141 -9.73 2.30 5.97
CA TYR A 141 -9.49 1.30 7.01
C TYR A 141 -9.25 -0.04 6.34
N THR A 142 -8.20 -0.72 6.71
CA THR A 142 -7.88 -2.05 6.20
C THR A 142 -7.63 -3.02 7.34
N LEU A 143 -8.25 -4.18 7.26
CA LEU A 143 -7.89 -5.36 8.04
C LEU A 143 -7.31 -6.39 7.09
N ASN A 144 -6.08 -6.83 7.37
CA ASN A 144 -5.35 -7.76 6.54
C ASN A 144 -4.86 -8.94 7.41
N TRP A 145 -5.01 -10.16 6.90
CA TRP A 145 -4.45 -11.36 7.47
C TRP A 145 -3.48 -11.99 6.50
N ASN A 146 -2.27 -12.28 6.98
CA ASN A 146 -1.23 -12.97 6.24
C ASN A 146 -0.90 -14.29 6.92
N GLY A 147 -0.99 -15.37 6.18
CA GLY A 147 -0.67 -16.71 6.63
C GLY A 147 0.50 -17.31 5.87
N ASN A 148 1.35 -18.03 6.59
CA ASN A 148 2.48 -18.76 6.06
C ASN A 148 2.36 -20.22 6.48
N PHE A 149 2.30 -21.14 5.53
CA PHE A 149 2.05 -22.56 5.73
C PHE A 149 3.09 -23.41 4.99
N LEU A 150 3.16 -24.68 5.36
CA LEU A 150 4.00 -25.67 4.69
C LEU A 150 5.47 -25.25 4.59
N ASN A 151 6.04 -24.71 5.69
CA ASN A 151 7.40 -24.21 5.73
C ASN A 151 7.67 -23.16 4.63
N GLU A 152 6.81 -22.15 4.55
CA GLU A 152 6.89 -21.04 3.60
C GLU A 152 6.60 -21.38 2.12
N HIS A 153 6.18 -22.61 1.85
CA HIS A 153 5.79 -22.98 0.48
C HIS A 153 4.40 -22.48 0.09
N LEU A 154 3.49 -22.28 1.05
CA LEU A 154 2.17 -21.73 0.78
C LEU A 154 1.97 -20.45 1.60
N LEU A 155 1.90 -19.33 0.91
CA LEU A 155 1.56 -18.04 1.49
C LEU A 155 0.10 -17.72 1.15
N THR A 156 -0.61 -17.14 2.11
CA THR A 156 -1.99 -16.67 1.91
C THR A 156 -2.12 -15.23 2.38
N ARG A 157 -2.99 -14.48 1.71
CA ARG A 157 -3.34 -13.13 2.11
C ARG A 157 -4.85 -12.93 1.94
N CYS A 158 -5.46 -12.31 2.93
CA CYS A 158 -6.86 -11.91 2.88
C CYS A 158 -6.98 -10.50 3.46
N SER A 159 -7.56 -9.57 2.71
CA SER A 159 -7.78 -8.21 3.19
C SER A 159 -9.19 -7.76 2.92
N PHE A 160 -9.72 -6.98 3.86
CA PHE A 160 -10.95 -6.21 3.69
C PHE A 160 -10.65 -4.74 3.98
N SER A 161 -11.06 -3.87 3.07
CA SER A 161 -10.83 -2.44 3.19
C SER A 161 -12.13 -1.66 2.97
N LEU A 162 -12.25 -0.58 3.71
CA LEU A 162 -13.32 0.40 3.61
C LEU A 162 -12.69 1.78 3.44
N PHE A 163 -12.99 2.47 2.35
CA PHE A 163 -12.59 3.84 2.08
C PHE A 163 -13.80 4.76 2.06
N HIS A 164 -13.78 5.80 2.88
CA HIS A 164 -14.81 6.82 2.94
C HIS A 164 -14.46 7.97 1.99
N GLU A 165 -14.93 7.90 0.75
CA GLU A 165 -14.54 8.82 -0.33
C GLU A 165 -15.43 10.06 -0.44
N GLY A 166 -16.71 9.93 -0.12
CA GLY A 166 -17.69 11.01 -0.17
C GLY A 166 -18.56 11.09 1.09
N GLU A 167 -19.30 12.20 1.30
CA GLU A 167 -20.18 12.38 2.48
C GLU A 167 -21.14 11.20 2.72
N LYS A 168 -21.48 10.45 1.66
CA LYS A 168 -22.37 9.29 1.69
C LYS A 168 -21.92 8.18 0.76
N GLN A 169 -20.64 8.12 0.47
CA GLN A 169 -20.08 7.15 -0.45
C GLN A 169 -18.91 6.45 0.18
N ASN A 170 -18.97 5.13 0.17
CA ASN A 170 -17.92 4.27 0.62
C ASN A 170 -17.51 3.32 -0.49
N VAL A 171 -16.24 3.03 -0.58
CA VAL A 171 -15.67 2.03 -1.47
C VAL A 171 -15.15 0.88 -0.62
N TYR A 172 -15.53 -0.34 -0.99
CA TYR A 172 -15.15 -1.55 -0.29
C TYR A 172 -14.24 -2.38 -1.20
N PHE A 173 -13.17 -2.92 -0.64
CA PHE A 173 -12.31 -3.88 -1.32
C PHE A 173 -12.21 -5.16 -0.50
N LEU A 174 -12.39 -6.29 -1.17
CA LEU A 174 -12.09 -7.60 -0.64
C LEU A 174 -11.03 -8.24 -1.53
N ALA A 175 -9.90 -8.64 -0.95
CA ALA A 175 -8.86 -9.36 -1.67
C ALA A 175 -8.57 -10.71 -1.02
N LEU A 176 -8.40 -11.72 -1.87
CA LEU A 176 -8.00 -13.07 -1.51
C LEU A 176 -6.84 -13.47 -2.40
N ALA A 177 -5.75 -13.89 -1.79
CA ALA A 177 -4.55 -14.27 -2.53
C ALA A 177 -3.89 -15.51 -1.94
N ALA A 178 -3.30 -16.30 -2.82
CA ALA A 178 -2.47 -17.44 -2.47
C ALA A 178 -1.23 -17.47 -3.35
N ALA A 179 -0.09 -17.80 -2.77
CA ALA A 179 1.15 -17.98 -3.48
C ALA A 179 1.76 -19.33 -3.13
N TRP A 180 2.16 -20.08 -4.15
CA TRP A 180 2.97 -21.28 -4.00
C TRP A 180 4.41 -20.95 -4.38
N VAL A 181 5.31 -21.05 -3.41
CA VAL A 181 6.71 -20.60 -3.55
C VAL A 181 7.64 -21.81 -3.49
N GLN A 182 8.47 -21.94 -4.51
CA GLN A 182 9.53 -22.96 -4.55
C GLN A 182 10.83 -22.36 -5.14
N GLU A 183 11.96 -23.03 -4.91
CA GLU A 183 13.26 -22.56 -5.38
C GLU A 183 13.34 -22.28 -6.90
N ARG A 184 12.54 -22.97 -7.71
CA ARG A 184 12.62 -22.91 -9.18
C ARG A 184 11.45 -22.17 -9.84
N PHE A 185 10.32 -22.01 -9.14
CA PHE A 185 9.15 -21.31 -9.66
C PHE A 185 8.26 -20.80 -8.52
N ASN A 186 7.56 -19.71 -8.80
CA ASN A 186 6.53 -19.16 -7.94
C ASN A 186 5.24 -19.08 -8.73
N LEU A 187 4.12 -19.44 -8.11
CA LEU A 187 2.79 -19.33 -8.66
C LEU A 187 1.95 -18.46 -7.75
N TYR A 188 1.36 -17.40 -8.30
CA TYR A 188 0.50 -16.47 -7.59
C TYR A 188 -0.92 -16.55 -8.12
N PHE A 189 -1.87 -16.40 -7.22
CA PHE A 189 -3.28 -16.28 -7.53
C PHE A 189 -3.88 -15.18 -6.67
N ASP A 190 -4.33 -14.11 -7.29
CA ASP A 190 -4.94 -12.97 -6.65
C ASP A 190 -6.35 -12.75 -7.22
N VAL A 191 -7.31 -12.54 -6.32
CA VAL A 191 -8.67 -12.10 -6.67
C VAL A 191 -9.01 -10.89 -5.84
N MET A 192 -9.47 -9.83 -6.49
CA MET A 192 -9.89 -8.62 -5.83
C MET A 192 -11.29 -8.23 -6.33
N TYR A 193 -12.16 -7.88 -5.40
CA TYR A 193 -13.51 -7.41 -5.65
C TYR A 193 -13.69 -6.04 -5.03
N SER A 194 -14.24 -5.11 -5.76
CA SER A 194 -14.62 -3.79 -5.27
C SER A 194 -16.12 -3.54 -5.41
N ALA A 195 -16.67 -2.77 -4.50
CA ALA A 195 -18.05 -2.31 -4.53
C ALA A 195 -18.14 -0.89 -3.96
N GLU A 196 -19.12 -0.12 -4.45
CA GLU A 196 -19.47 1.21 -3.98
C GLU A 196 -20.91 1.22 -3.46
N ASP A 197 -21.20 2.05 -2.46
CA ASP A 197 -22.55 2.35 -1.96
C ASP A 197 -22.78 3.87 -1.81
#